data_213b088b3fd330474a7bdf2d1deec631
#
_entry.id   213b088b3fd330474a7bdf2d1deec631
#
_cell.length_a   1.000
_cell.length_b   1.000
_cell.length_c   1.000
_cell.angle_alpha   90.00
_cell.angle_beta   90.00
_cell.angle_gamma   90.00
#
_symmetry.space_group_name_H-M   'P 1'
#
loop_
_entity.id
_entity.type
_entity.pdbx_description
1 polymer ?
#
loop_
_entity_poly.entity_id
_entity_poly.type
_entity_poly.pdbx_seq_one_letter_code
_entity_poly.pdbx_strand_id
1 'polypeptide(L)'
;MDSTRPSTARVSDRAQAQKDRILHAAEKAFIEHGFHAAGMALIAAEAEMSPGLIYRYYQGKHDIILAIIERQLEENRAEVCELYKGGIDIVQAMFDTYMQWRTVDPQVMNAALFAETSAEATRSAELAQAVAQSDAEVRTALTRWLETPREQGGGGMAAPLARVSAMALTCFFNGLAISAIREPAIDPDEVRAAIEHFAKGLFPSPE
;
A
#
# COMPACT_ATOMS: atom_id res chain seq x y z
N MET A 1 25.99 9.67 -42.85
CA MET A 1 25.22 8.55 -42.21
C MET A 1 25.35 8.72 -40.71
N ASP A 2 24.42 9.46 -40.14
CA ASP A 2 24.41 9.77 -38.73
C ASP A 2 23.60 8.70 -37.99
N SER A 3 24.33 7.82 -37.30
CA SER A 3 23.75 6.69 -36.56
C SER A 3 23.43 7.18 -35.14
N THR A 4 22.27 7.78 -34.96
CA THR A 4 21.75 8.18 -33.65
C THR A 4 21.44 6.94 -32.81
N ARG A 5 22.39 6.51 -31.96
CA ARG A 5 22.11 5.53 -30.89
C ARG A 5 21.07 6.16 -29.96
N PRO A 6 19.97 5.45 -29.66
CA PRO A 6 19.02 5.95 -28.66
C PRO A 6 19.73 6.14 -27.32
N SER A 7 19.55 7.32 -26.71
CA SER A 7 20.11 7.65 -25.40
C SER A 7 19.71 6.56 -24.38
N THR A 8 20.66 6.12 -23.55
CA THR A 8 20.45 5.13 -22.47
C THR A 8 19.26 5.49 -21.56
N ALA A 9 19.02 6.77 -21.33
CA ALA A 9 17.85 7.28 -20.61
C ALA A 9 16.52 6.88 -21.26
N ARG A 10 16.36 7.03 -22.57
CA ARG A 10 15.12 6.65 -23.29
C ARG A 10 14.85 5.14 -23.28
N VAL A 11 15.88 4.31 -23.17
CA VAL A 11 15.74 2.85 -23.07
C VAL A 11 15.29 2.48 -21.67
N SER A 12 15.85 3.14 -20.64
CA SER A 12 15.44 2.99 -19.23
C SER A 12 13.96 3.37 -19.03
N ASP A 13 13.55 4.53 -19.54
CA ASP A 13 12.17 5.04 -19.40
C ASP A 13 11.15 4.11 -20.06
N ARG A 14 11.49 3.55 -21.23
CA ARG A 14 10.62 2.57 -21.90
C ARG A 14 10.52 1.26 -21.13
N ALA A 15 11.62 0.80 -20.55
CA ALA A 15 11.61 -0.43 -19.74
C ALA A 15 10.78 -0.24 -18.49
N GLN A 16 10.89 0.92 -17.82
CA GLN A 16 10.08 1.26 -16.66
C GLN A 16 8.60 1.33 -17.02
N ALA A 17 8.23 2.05 -18.05
CA ALA A 17 6.84 2.12 -18.52
C ALA A 17 6.22 0.74 -18.84
N GLN A 18 7.03 -0.21 -19.36
CA GLN A 18 6.56 -1.58 -19.59
C GLN A 18 6.36 -2.34 -18.27
N LYS A 19 7.27 -2.17 -17.30
CA LYS A 19 7.11 -2.76 -15.96
C LYS A 19 5.84 -2.25 -15.28
N ASP A 20 5.63 -0.94 -15.29
CA ASP A 20 4.45 -0.32 -14.68
C ASP A 20 3.15 -0.84 -15.31
N ARG A 21 3.12 -0.96 -16.64
CA ARG A 21 1.99 -1.54 -17.37
C ARG A 21 1.70 -2.99 -16.97
N ILE A 22 2.75 -3.81 -16.76
CA ILE A 22 2.60 -5.20 -16.33
C ILE A 22 2.09 -5.24 -14.88
N LEU A 23 2.63 -4.42 -13.98
CA LEU A 23 2.18 -4.38 -12.58
C LEU A 23 0.72 -3.95 -12.48
N HIS A 24 0.31 -2.92 -13.21
CA HIS A 24 -1.07 -2.44 -13.23
C HIS A 24 -2.05 -3.53 -13.75
N ALA A 25 -1.70 -4.20 -14.85
CA ALA A 25 -2.50 -5.30 -15.37
C ALA A 25 -2.58 -6.49 -14.40
N ALA A 26 -1.48 -6.77 -13.69
CA ALA A 26 -1.45 -7.83 -12.70
C ALA A 26 -2.32 -7.49 -11.48
N GLU A 27 -2.26 -6.27 -10.97
CA GLU A 27 -3.12 -5.80 -9.87
C GLU A 27 -4.59 -5.96 -10.20
N LYS A 28 -5.00 -5.49 -11.39
CA LYS A 28 -6.38 -5.65 -11.85
C LYS A 28 -6.78 -7.12 -11.92
N ALA A 29 -5.94 -7.97 -12.53
CA ALA A 29 -6.20 -9.41 -12.60
C ALA A 29 -6.29 -10.08 -11.22
N PHE A 30 -5.45 -9.66 -10.27
CA PHE A 30 -5.47 -10.18 -8.90
C PHE A 30 -6.70 -9.74 -8.11
N ILE A 31 -7.14 -8.51 -8.28
CA ILE A 31 -8.37 -7.98 -7.66
C ILE A 31 -9.60 -8.72 -8.18
N GLU A 32 -9.68 -8.92 -9.50
CA GLU A 32 -10.87 -9.53 -10.13
C GLU A 32 -10.93 -11.05 -9.96
N HIS A 33 -9.80 -11.73 -9.94
CA HIS A 33 -9.74 -13.20 -10.02
C HIS A 33 -9.00 -13.87 -8.85
N GLY A 34 -8.37 -13.10 -7.98
CA GLY A 34 -7.49 -13.59 -6.91
C GLY A 34 -6.13 -14.07 -7.43
N PHE A 35 -5.16 -14.19 -6.53
CA PHE A 35 -3.79 -14.58 -6.90
C PHE A 35 -3.72 -15.96 -7.56
N HIS A 36 -4.53 -16.94 -7.13
CA HIS A 36 -4.43 -18.28 -7.67
C HIS A 36 -4.94 -18.38 -9.12
N ALA A 37 -6.08 -17.80 -9.43
CA ALA A 37 -6.71 -17.88 -10.75
C ALA A 37 -6.06 -16.95 -11.79
N ALA A 38 -5.51 -15.82 -11.36
CA ALA A 38 -4.82 -14.89 -12.25
C ALA A 38 -3.45 -15.47 -12.68
N GLY A 39 -3.42 -16.15 -13.82
CA GLY A 39 -2.20 -16.69 -14.41
C GLY A 39 -1.49 -15.70 -15.33
N MET A 40 -0.22 -15.98 -15.69
CA MET A 40 0.60 -15.14 -16.57
C MET A 40 -0.06 -14.84 -17.93
N ALA A 41 -0.88 -15.76 -18.46
CA ALA A 41 -1.61 -15.55 -19.71
C ALA A 41 -2.72 -14.49 -19.57
N LEU A 42 -3.40 -14.46 -18.41
CA LEU A 42 -4.42 -13.45 -18.11
C LEU A 42 -3.78 -12.08 -17.93
N ILE A 43 -2.69 -12.01 -17.16
CA ILE A 43 -1.91 -10.77 -16.97
C ILE A 43 -1.41 -10.24 -18.33
N ALA A 44 -0.96 -11.13 -19.22
CA ALA A 44 -0.50 -10.74 -20.55
C ALA A 44 -1.63 -10.17 -21.41
N ALA A 45 -2.82 -10.80 -21.36
CA ALA A 45 -4.00 -10.31 -22.06
C ALA A 45 -4.43 -8.92 -21.53
N GLU A 46 -4.48 -8.75 -20.21
CA GLU A 46 -4.83 -7.48 -19.57
C GLU A 46 -3.80 -6.38 -19.84
N ALA A 47 -2.51 -6.72 -19.88
CA ALA A 47 -1.44 -5.81 -20.25
C ALA A 47 -1.39 -5.52 -21.76
N GLU A 48 -2.19 -6.19 -22.60
CA GLU A 48 -2.11 -6.19 -24.06
C GLU A 48 -0.68 -6.48 -24.57
N MET A 49 -0.03 -7.45 -23.95
CA MET A 49 1.33 -7.89 -24.25
C MET A 49 1.38 -9.37 -24.57
N SER A 50 2.42 -9.81 -25.29
CA SER A 50 2.68 -11.24 -25.40
C SER A 50 3.25 -11.79 -24.09
N PRO A 51 2.90 -13.04 -23.70
CA PRO A 51 3.49 -13.66 -22.50
C PRO A 51 5.02 -13.64 -22.51
N GLY A 52 5.65 -13.88 -23.67
CA GLY A 52 7.10 -13.83 -23.83
C GLY A 52 7.71 -12.46 -23.55
N LEU A 53 6.95 -11.37 -23.76
CA LEU A 53 7.41 -10.02 -23.41
C LEU A 53 7.38 -9.82 -21.89
N ILE A 54 6.36 -10.32 -21.19
CA ILE A 54 6.30 -10.24 -19.72
C ILE A 54 7.45 -11.02 -19.08
N TYR A 55 7.74 -12.23 -19.56
CA TYR A 55 8.85 -13.05 -19.05
C TYR A 55 10.25 -12.40 -19.22
N ARG A 56 10.38 -11.35 -20.02
CA ARG A 56 11.62 -10.54 -20.10
C ARG A 56 11.78 -9.60 -18.91
N TYR A 57 10.73 -9.28 -18.17
CA TYR A 57 10.72 -8.36 -17.04
C TYR A 57 10.55 -9.09 -15.72
N TYR A 58 9.76 -10.15 -15.67
CA TYR A 58 9.40 -10.91 -14.47
C TYR A 58 9.46 -12.41 -14.78
N GLN A 59 10.14 -13.18 -13.94
CA GLN A 59 10.30 -14.64 -14.16
C GLN A 59 9.00 -15.41 -13.95
N GLY A 60 8.04 -14.82 -13.25
CA GLY A 60 6.73 -15.42 -13.00
C GLY A 60 5.85 -14.53 -12.15
N LYS A 61 4.68 -15.06 -11.80
CA LYS A 61 3.68 -14.36 -11.00
C LYS A 61 4.22 -13.93 -9.62
N HIS A 62 5.07 -14.73 -9.01
CA HIS A 62 5.67 -14.43 -7.73
C HIS A 62 6.53 -13.15 -7.76
N ASP A 63 7.39 -13.01 -8.79
CA ASP A 63 8.19 -11.79 -8.97
C ASP A 63 7.32 -10.55 -9.17
N ILE A 64 6.18 -10.71 -9.87
CA ILE A 64 5.21 -9.63 -10.07
C ILE A 64 4.59 -9.20 -8.73
N ILE A 65 4.21 -10.17 -7.88
CA ILE A 65 3.64 -9.90 -6.55
C ILE A 65 4.67 -9.17 -5.68
N LEU A 66 5.93 -9.62 -5.67
CA LEU A 66 7.01 -8.93 -4.94
C LEU A 66 7.18 -7.49 -5.42
N ALA A 67 7.21 -7.27 -6.73
CA ALA A 67 7.36 -5.94 -7.30
C ALA A 67 6.16 -5.01 -6.99
N ILE A 68 4.94 -5.54 -6.89
CA ILE A 68 3.76 -4.82 -6.43
C ILE A 68 3.94 -4.40 -4.97
N ILE A 69 4.38 -5.32 -4.11
CA ILE A 69 4.64 -5.02 -2.69
C ILE A 69 5.72 -3.95 -2.55
N GLU A 70 6.83 -4.05 -3.27
CA GLU A 70 7.90 -3.06 -3.27
C GLU A 70 7.41 -1.67 -3.69
N ARG A 71 6.57 -1.59 -4.72
CA ARG A 71 5.95 -0.33 -5.15
C ARG A 71 5.04 0.26 -4.07
N GLN A 72 4.18 -0.56 -3.47
CA GLN A 72 3.31 -0.13 -2.38
C GLN A 72 4.11 0.36 -1.16
N LEU A 73 5.27 -0.23 -0.90
CA LEU A 73 6.20 0.22 0.13
C LEU A 73 6.69 1.65 -0.13
N GLU A 74 7.09 1.94 -1.36
CA GLU A 74 7.57 3.28 -1.72
C GLU A 74 6.45 4.31 -1.64
N GLU A 75 5.24 3.97 -2.09
CA GLU A 75 4.05 4.81 -1.99
C GLU A 75 3.70 5.09 -0.52
N ASN A 76 3.64 4.07 0.33
CA ASN A 76 3.40 4.21 1.76
C ASN A 76 4.48 5.07 2.46
N ARG A 77 5.76 4.93 2.05
CA ARG A 77 6.83 5.80 2.57
C ARG A 77 6.61 7.26 2.21
N ALA A 78 6.17 7.54 0.98
CA ALA A 78 5.89 8.90 0.54
C ALA A 78 4.72 9.50 1.34
N GLU A 79 3.65 8.75 1.57
CA GLU A 79 2.51 9.17 2.40
C GLU A 79 2.91 9.43 3.85
N VAL A 80 3.70 8.54 4.45
CA VAL A 80 4.22 8.73 5.82
C VAL A 80 5.14 9.95 5.88
N CYS A 81 5.95 10.21 4.84
CA CYS A 81 6.76 11.43 4.76
C CYS A 81 5.90 12.70 4.73
N GLU A 82 4.71 12.67 4.14
CA GLU A 82 3.77 13.80 4.19
C GLU A 82 3.28 14.06 5.63
N LEU A 83 3.08 13.01 6.46
CA LEU A 83 2.77 13.16 7.89
C LEU A 83 3.81 14.02 8.62
N TYR A 84 5.10 13.94 8.23
CA TYR A 84 6.17 14.76 8.83
C TYR A 84 6.12 16.24 8.45
N LYS A 85 5.44 16.62 7.36
CA LYS A 85 5.36 18.02 6.94
C LYS A 85 4.43 18.87 7.83
N GLY A 86 3.73 18.23 8.75
CA GLY A 86 2.86 18.88 9.73
C GLY A 86 1.48 19.24 9.19
N GLY A 87 0.49 19.25 10.07
CA GLY A 87 -0.86 19.69 9.73
C GLY A 87 -1.79 18.64 9.14
N ILE A 88 -1.39 17.37 9.09
CA ILE A 88 -2.30 16.30 8.64
C ILE A 88 -3.29 15.98 9.76
N ASP A 89 -4.56 16.07 9.42
CA ASP A 89 -5.64 15.47 10.20
C ASP A 89 -5.61 13.96 9.97
N ILE A 90 -5.11 13.20 10.96
CA ILE A 90 -4.99 11.75 10.87
C ILE A 90 -6.36 11.06 10.70
N VAL A 91 -7.42 11.64 11.27
CA VAL A 91 -8.79 11.12 11.14
C VAL A 91 -9.24 11.25 9.69
N GLN A 92 -9.02 12.43 9.10
CA GLN A 92 -9.35 12.67 7.70
C GLN A 92 -8.52 11.76 6.77
N ALA A 93 -7.21 11.66 6.99
CA ALA A 93 -6.33 10.80 6.18
C ALA A 93 -6.77 9.32 6.22
N MET A 94 -7.05 8.80 7.40
CA MET A 94 -7.53 7.41 7.57
C MET A 94 -8.90 7.20 6.91
N PHE A 95 -9.79 8.17 7.01
CA PHE A 95 -11.10 8.10 6.38
C PHE A 95 -11.01 8.14 4.85
N ASP A 96 -10.19 9.04 4.31
CA ASP A 96 -9.97 9.15 2.86
C ASP A 96 -9.39 7.85 2.28
N THR A 97 -8.40 7.26 2.96
CA THR A 97 -7.84 5.97 2.57
C THR A 97 -8.88 4.85 2.64
N TYR A 98 -9.70 4.81 3.70
CA TYR A 98 -10.81 3.85 3.80
C TYR A 98 -11.79 3.99 2.63
N MET A 99 -12.15 5.23 2.25
CA MET A 99 -13.04 5.49 1.12
C MET A 99 -12.42 5.06 -0.22
N GLN A 100 -11.11 5.24 -0.39
CA GLN A 100 -10.38 4.75 -1.55
C GLN A 100 -10.40 3.22 -1.63
N TRP A 101 -10.24 2.52 -0.51
CA TRP A 101 -10.29 1.04 -0.47
C TRP A 101 -11.64 0.45 -0.89
N ARG A 102 -12.72 1.23 -0.79
CA ARG A 102 -14.06 0.84 -1.28
C ARG A 102 -14.21 1.00 -2.80
N THR A 103 -13.30 1.68 -3.44
CA THR A 103 -13.30 1.83 -4.89
C THR A 103 -12.59 0.65 -5.54
N VAL A 104 -13.04 0.24 -6.73
CA VAL A 104 -12.41 -0.84 -7.52
C VAL A 104 -11.35 -0.25 -8.46
N ASP A 105 -10.73 0.87 -8.09
CA ASP A 105 -9.68 1.47 -8.91
C ASP A 105 -8.35 0.74 -8.67
N PRO A 106 -7.81 0.04 -9.68
CA PRO A 106 -6.55 -0.67 -9.56
C PRO A 106 -5.31 0.24 -9.43
N GLN A 107 -5.46 1.57 -9.59
CA GLN A 107 -4.39 2.54 -9.38
C GLN A 107 -4.23 2.95 -7.92
N VAL A 108 -5.19 2.58 -7.08
CA VAL A 108 -5.20 2.87 -5.65
C VAL A 108 -4.99 1.57 -4.89
N MET A 109 -4.24 1.60 -3.79
CA MET A 109 -4.11 0.43 -2.90
C MET A 109 -5.50 -0.11 -2.57
N ASN A 110 -5.81 -1.32 -3.05
CA ASN A 110 -7.11 -1.93 -2.92
C ASN A 110 -7.10 -2.89 -1.73
N ALA A 111 -8.14 -2.84 -0.91
CA ALA A 111 -8.29 -3.74 0.23
C ALA A 111 -8.28 -5.23 -0.17
N ALA A 112 -8.82 -5.58 -1.36
CA ALA A 112 -8.78 -6.95 -1.85
C ALA A 112 -7.35 -7.42 -2.13
N LEU A 113 -6.51 -6.56 -2.74
CA LEU A 113 -5.09 -6.86 -2.96
C LEU A 113 -4.33 -7.01 -1.63
N PHE A 114 -4.63 -6.19 -0.63
CA PHE A 114 -4.09 -6.33 0.73
C PHE A 114 -4.45 -7.69 1.35
N ALA A 115 -5.70 -8.13 1.20
CA ALA A 115 -6.15 -9.43 1.71
C ALA A 115 -5.48 -10.60 0.97
N GLU A 116 -5.39 -10.56 -0.36
CA GLU A 116 -4.72 -11.55 -1.19
C GLU A 116 -3.22 -11.65 -0.84
N THR A 117 -2.54 -10.50 -0.69
CA THR A 117 -1.13 -10.45 -0.28
C THR A 117 -0.93 -11.07 1.10
N SER A 118 -1.80 -10.75 2.06
CA SER A 118 -1.76 -11.31 3.41
C SER A 118 -1.98 -12.83 3.39
N ALA A 119 -2.92 -13.32 2.57
CA ALA A 119 -3.19 -14.73 2.41
C ALA A 119 -2.02 -15.48 1.76
N GLU A 120 -1.39 -14.90 0.74
CA GLU A 120 -0.25 -15.52 0.06
C GLU A 120 1.02 -15.53 0.94
N ALA A 121 1.22 -14.52 1.77
CA ALA A 121 2.30 -14.48 2.75
C ALA A 121 2.26 -15.69 3.73
N THR A 122 1.09 -16.29 3.97
CA THR A 122 0.99 -17.52 4.78
C THR A 122 1.60 -18.76 4.10
N ARG A 123 1.83 -18.70 2.78
CA ARG A 123 2.29 -19.82 1.95
C ARG A 123 3.69 -19.62 1.38
N SER A 124 4.17 -18.37 1.34
CA SER A 124 5.47 -17.99 0.81
C SER A 124 6.29 -17.27 1.88
N ALA A 125 7.41 -17.89 2.30
CA ALA A 125 8.31 -17.28 3.28
C ALA A 125 8.93 -15.96 2.75
N GLU A 126 9.19 -15.86 1.46
CA GLU A 126 9.73 -14.66 0.82
C GLU A 126 8.73 -13.51 0.86
N LEU A 127 7.47 -13.77 0.50
CA LEU A 127 6.39 -12.78 0.62
C LEU A 127 6.12 -12.40 2.07
N ALA A 128 6.13 -13.36 2.99
CA ALA A 128 6.00 -13.09 4.42
C ALA A 128 7.08 -12.13 4.91
N GLN A 129 8.33 -12.34 4.48
CA GLN A 129 9.45 -11.47 4.84
C GLN A 129 9.27 -10.06 4.24
N ALA A 130 8.88 -9.94 2.97
CA ALA A 130 8.65 -8.65 2.32
C ALA A 130 7.53 -7.87 3.01
N VAL A 131 6.39 -8.50 3.30
CA VAL A 131 5.28 -7.89 4.04
C VAL A 131 5.71 -7.47 5.45
N ALA A 132 6.41 -8.34 6.19
CA ALA A 132 6.88 -8.03 7.54
C ALA A 132 7.87 -6.87 7.56
N GLN A 133 8.74 -6.76 6.56
CA GLN A 133 9.65 -5.63 6.40
C GLN A 133 8.88 -4.35 6.13
N SER A 134 7.90 -4.39 5.23
CA SER A 134 6.99 -3.29 4.95
C SER A 134 6.34 -2.75 6.21
N ASP A 135 5.66 -3.63 6.93
CA ASP A 135 4.98 -3.29 8.17
C ASP A 135 5.93 -2.70 9.22
N ALA A 136 7.16 -3.22 9.32
CA ALA A 136 8.17 -2.71 10.25
C ALA A 136 8.62 -1.28 9.88
N GLU A 137 8.75 -0.99 8.59
CA GLU A 137 9.12 0.34 8.11
C GLU A 137 8.00 1.37 8.37
N VAL A 138 6.74 1.01 8.06
CA VAL A 138 5.56 1.85 8.36
C VAL A 138 5.48 2.12 9.88
N ARG A 139 5.59 1.08 10.72
CA ARG A 139 5.57 1.27 12.18
C ARG A 139 6.72 2.14 12.68
N THR A 140 7.91 2.00 12.11
CA THR A 140 9.06 2.84 12.45
C THR A 140 8.80 4.29 12.11
N ALA A 141 8.25 4.55 10.94
CA ALA A 141 7.90 5.88 10.49
C ALA A 141 6.78 6.51 11.36
N LEU A 142 5.71 5.76 11.62
CA LEU A 142 4.65 6.20 12.54
C LEU A 142 5.18 6.48 13.96
N THR A 143 6.06 5.62 14.48
CA THR A 143 6.69 5.83 15.79
C THR A 143 7.43 7.15 15.83
N ARG A 144 8.27 7.44 14.82
CA ARG A 144 9.01 8.71 14.75
C ARG A 144 8.07 9.92 14.69
N TRP A 145 7.01 9.83 13.88
CA TRP A 145 6.01 10.89 13.81
C TRP A 145 5.32 11.11 15.16
N LEU A 146 4.94 10.04 15.85
CA LEU A 146 4.32 10.12 17.16
C LEU A 146 5.26 10.71 18.25
N GLU A 147 6.57 10.47 18.14
CA GLU A 147 7.59 11.05 19.02
C GLU A 147 7.88 12.53 18.71
N THR A 148 7.67 12.94 17.46
CA THR A 148 7.92 14.33 17.05
C THR A 148 7.02 15.29 17.84
N PRO A 149 7.56 16.43 18.33
CA PRO A 149 6.79 17.43 19.08
C PRO A 149 5.57 17.93 18.30
N ARG A 150 4.48 18.23 19.01
CA ARG A 150 3.24 18.74 18.41
C ARG A 150 3.44 20.05 17.64
N GLU A 151 4.33 20.91 18.13
CA GLU A 151 4.70 22.19 17.50
C GLU A 151 5.39 21.97 16.14
N GLN A 152 5.92 20.76 15.90
CA GLN A 152 6.54 20.34 14.65
C GLN A 152 5.61 19.42 13.81
N GLY A 153 4.34 19.35 14.19
CA GLY A 153 3.33 18.57 13.48
C GLY A 153 3.27 17.08 13.84
N GLY A 154 3.94 16.67 14.95
CA GLY A 154 3.91 15.28 15.41
C GLY A 154 2.93 15.03 16.55
N GLY A 155 2.97 13.81 17.11
CA GLY A 155 2.10 13.38 18.19
C GLY A 155 2.51 13.86 19.58
N GLY A 156 3.79 14.23 19.79
CA GLY A 156 4.35 14.66 21.07
C GLY A 156 4.36 13.57 22.15
N MET A 157 4.46 12.31 21.77
CA MET A 157 4.39 11.16 22.68
C MET A 157 5.78 10.76 23.19
N ALA A 158 5.84 10.24 24.42
CA ALA A 158 7.04 9.57 24.91
C ALA A 158 7.30 8.26 24.13
N ALA A 159 8.59 7.92 23.91
CA ALA A 159 9.00 6.80 23.08
C ALA A 159 8.32 5.43 23.40
N PRO A 160 8.11 5.02 24.66
CA PRO A 160 7.40 3.76 24.95
C PRO A 160 5.95 3.80 24.47
N LEU A 161 5.25 4.92 24.66
CA LEU A 161 3.86 5.12 24.26
C LEU A 161 3.76 5.21 22.72
N ALA A 162 4.67 5.95 22.08
CA ALA A 162 4.70 6.09 20.62
C ALA A 162 4.79 4.74 19.91
N ARG A 163 5.64 3.81 20.39
CA ARG A 163 5.75 2.47 19.82
C ARG A 163 4.45 1.66 19.95
N VAL A 164 3.81 1.70 21.12
CA VAL A 164 2.54 1.00 21.34
C VAL A 164 1.43 1.60 20.48
N SER A 165 1.39 2.93 20.41
CA SER A 165 0.43 3.68 19.60
C SER A 165 0.62 3.41 18.10
N ALA A 166 1.85 3.34 17.60
CA ALA A 166 2.13 2.98 16.22
C ALA A 166 1.62 1.57 15.88
N MET A 167 1.82 0.60 16.79
CA MET A 167 1.27 -0.75 16.61
C MET A 167 -0.26 -0.75 16.62
N ALA A 168 -0.90 -0.02 17.55
CA ALA A 168 -2.34 0.11 17.62
C ALA A 168 -2.93 0.74 16.35
N LEU A 169 -2.30 1.81 15.84
CA LEU A 169 -2.68 2.44 14.56
C LEU A 169 -2.59 1.45 13.40
N THR A 170 -1.49 0.71 13.29
CA THR A 170 -1.32 -0.29 12.22
C THR A 170 -2.39 -1.37 12.30
N CYS A 171 -2.67 -1.91 13.50
CA CYS A 171 -3.72 -2.92 13.68
C CYS A 171 -5.11 -2.38 13.33
N PHE A 172 -5.43 -1.16 13.75
CA PHE A 172 -6.71 -0.54 13.46
C PHE A 172 -6.88 -0.29 11.96
N PHE A 173 -5.84 0.20 11.30
CA PHE A 173 -5.83 0.46 9.86
C PHE A 173 -6.00 -0.81 9.03
N ASN A 174 -5.28 -1.89 9.39
CA ASN A 174 -5.47 -3.20 8.79
C ASN A 174 -6.90 -3.74 9.00
N GLY A 175 -7.49 -3.48 10.17
CA GLY A 175 -8.89 -3.79 10.45
C GLY A 175 -9.86 -3.04 9.53
N LEU A 176 -9.63 -1.75 9.28
CA LEU A 176 -10.43 -0.96 8.35
C LEU A 176 -10.35 -1.50 6.92
N ALA A 177 -9.17 -1.94 6.45
CA ALA A 177 -9.01 -2.54 5.13
C ALA A 177 -9.87 -3.80 4.98
N ILE A 178 -9.87 -4.66 5.99
CA ILE A 178 -10.71 -5.87 5.99
C ILE A 178 -12.21 -5.53 6.09
N SER A 179 -12.58 -4.53 6.89
CA SER A 179 -13.98 -4.08 6.98
C SER A 179 -14.51 -3.52 5.66
N ALA A 180 -13.67 -2.83 4.89
CA ALA A 180 -14.04 -2.32 3.56
C ALA A 180 -14.47 -3.45 2.59
N ILE A 181 -13.88 -4.66 2.76
CA ILE A 181 -14.24 -5.85 1.96
C ILE A 181 -15.50 -6.54 2.52
N ARG A 182 -15.53 -6.72 3.84
CA ARG A 182 -16.55 -7.57 4.48
C ARG A 182 -17.90 -6.87 4.62
N GLU A 183 -17.88 -5.56 4.75
CA GLU A 183 -19.05 -4.72 5.00
C GLU A 183 -19.10 -3.53 4.02
N PRO A 184 -19.19 -3.78 2.71
CA PRO A 184 -19.13 -2.71 1.70
C PRO A 184 -20.31 -1.73 1.78
N ALA A 185 -21.38 -2.11 2.49
CA ALA A 185 -22.58 -1.29 2.68
C ALA A 185 -22.58 -0.48 3.99
N ILE A 186 -21.51 -0.58 4.83
CA ILE A 186 -21.44 0.20 6.07
C ILE A 186 -21.51 1.70 5.77
N ASP A 187 -22.23 2.43 6.62
CA ASP A 187 -22.38 3.88 6.49
C ASP A 187 -21.00 4.56 6.67
N PRO A 188 -20.54 5.37 5.70
CA PRO A 188 -19.29 6.12 5.84
C PRO A 188 -19.24 7.00 7.10
N ASP A 189 -20.36 7.57 7.53
CA ASP A 189 -20.41 8.41 8.73
C ASP A 189 -20.17 7.58 10.00
N GLU A 190 -20.64 6.33 10.04
CA GLU A 190 -20.36 5.41 11.14
C GLU A 190 -18.87 5.04 11.20
N VAL A 191 -18.24 4.80 10.05
CA VAL A 191 -16.79 4.54 9.98
C VAL A 191 -15.99 5.76 10.41
N ARG A 192 -16.36 6.95 9.97
CA ARG A 192 -15.73 8.20 10.42
C ARG A 192 -15.83 8.35 11.93
N ALA A 193 -17.00 8.12 12.52
CA ALA A 193 -17.19 8.19 13.97
C ALA A 193 -16.34 7.16 14.72
N ALA A 194 -16.15 5.96 14.17
CA ALA A 194 -15.30 4.92 14.74
C ALA A 194 -13.81 5.35 14.70
N ILE A 195 -13.35 5.94 13.60
CA ILE A 195 -11.98 6.47 13.47
C ILE A 195 -11.76 7.61 14.48
N GLU A 196 -12.71 8.54 14.60
CA GLU A 196 -12.64 9.63 15.58
C GLU A 196 -12.60 9.11 17.02
N HIS A 197 -13.42 8.11 17.35
CA HIS A 197 -13.42 7.51 18.67
C HIS A 197 -12.08 6.84 19.00
N PHE A 198 -11.52 6.10 18.05
CA PHE A 198 -10.19 5.50 18.19
C PHE A 198 -9.10 6.56 18.36
N ALA A 199 -9.10 7.60 17.51
CA ALA A 199 -8.13 8.68 17.57
C ALA A 199 -8.17 9.45 18.89
N LYS A 200 -9.35 9.72 19.46
CA LYS A 200 -9.52 10.35 20.78
C LYS A 200 -8.87 9.52 21.90
N GLY A 201 -8.98 8.18 21.81
CA GLY A 201 -8.32 7.30 22.78
C GLY A 201 -6.81 7.28 22.65
N LEU A 202 -6.31 7.45 21.43
CA LEU A 202 -4.87 7.44 21.13
C LEU A 202 -4.19 8.79 21.42
N PHE A 203 -4.90 9.90 21.16
CA PHE A 203 -4.43 11.27 21.33
C PHE A 203 -5.32 12.00 22.34
N PRO A 204 -5.22 11.68 23.64
CA PRO A 204 -6.00 12.39 24.65
C PRO A 204 -5.68 13.88 24.58
N SER A 205 -6.73 14.71 24.67
CA SER A 205 -6.55 16.16 24.79
C SER A 205 -5.73 16.44 26.06
N PRO A 206 -4.79 17.39 26.05
CA PRO A 206 -4.17 17.83 27.30
C PRO A 206 -5.26 18.37 28.22
N GLU A 207 -5.27 17.90 29.49
CA GLU A 207 -6.11 18.45 30.55
C GLU A 207 -5.76 19.91 30.84
#